data_5fbf3e9ffe5c1b182ae1a57119923f9e
#
_entry.id   5fbf3e9ffe5c1b182ae1a57119923f9e
#
_cell.length_a   1.000
_cell.length_b   1.000
_cell.length_c   1.000
_cell.angle_alpha   90.00
_cell.angle_beta   90.00
_cell.angle_gamma   90.00
#
_symmetry.space_group_name_H-M   'P 1'
#
loop_
_entity.id
_entity.type
_entity.pdbx_description
1 polymer ?
#
loop_
_entity_poly.entity_id
_entity_poly.type
_entity_poly.pdbx_seq_one_letter_code
_entity_poly.pdbx_strand_id
1 'polypeptide(L)'
;MGAMFNGLLFFPITPYRSDGEVDLAELAAHVRRGVDAGAGGVFVACGTGEFSALEPGEYAEVVRTAVEAIAGRVPVFGGAGGPVRTARRFADRAKDAGADGVLLLPPYLTEASGPGLVGYVREATREDLSAIVYNRANARFNEDSAVAVARLPQVIGFKDGAGDLDMMSRIVRAVRDEGTNPSFLFFNGMPTAEVTQRAYRAIGVPLYSSAAFAFAPRVALAYYDALERDDLATLEALERSFYHPLARLRAKGAGYAVALIKAGVELVGHSSGGVRPPLTEVTSAHRDELARILAAGLAALPEQVAAR
;
A
#
# COMPACT_ATOMS: atom_id res chain seq x y z
N MET A 1 -23.80 1.84 7.40
CA MET A 1 -22.90 1.98 6.24
C MET A 1 -21.87 0.89 6.35
N GLY A 2 -21.68 0.04 5.31
CA GLY A 2 -20.63 -0.98 5.30
C GLY A 2 -19.25 -0.33 5.39
N ALA A 3 -18.26 -1.08 5.90
CA ALA A 3 -16.87 -0.61 5.93
C ALA A 3 -16.40 -0.32 4.49
N MET A 4 -15.66 0.80 4.28
CA MET A 4 -15.15 1.18 2.96
C MET A 4 -14.25 0.10 2.36
N PHE A 5 -13.45 -0.58 3.20
CA PHE A 5 -12.58 -1.69 2.80
C PHE A 5 -13.02 -2.97 3.50
N ASN A 6 -13.11 -4.05 2.74
CA ASN A 6 -13.48 -5.36 3.26
C ASN A 6 -12.48 -6.42 2.77
N GLY A 7 -11.40 -6.62 3.50
CA GLY A 7 -10.33 -7.54 3.17
C GLY A 7 -8.95 -6.88 3.06
N LEU A 8 -8.01 -7.65 2.51
CA LEU A 8 -6.62 -7.24 2.36
C LEU A 8 -6.45 -6.14 1.30
N LEU A 9 -5.63 -5.14 1.61
CA LEU A 9 -5.40 -4.01 0.69
C LEU A 9 -4.25 -4.32 -0.27
N PHE A 10 -4.57 -4.26 -1.55
CA PHE A 10 -3.65 -4.55 -2.64
C PHE A 10 -2.98 -3.28 -3.17
N PHE A 11 -1.65 -3.33 -3.23
CA PHE A 11 -0.81 -2.28 -3.81
C PHE A 11 -0.13 -2.84 -5.07
N PRO A 12 -0.77 -2.73 -6.25
CA PRO A 12 -0.23 -3.26 -7.49
C PRO A 12 1.06 -2.57 -7.92
N ILE A 13 1.87 -3.30 -8.70
CA ILE A 13 2.97 -2.70 -9.46
C ILE A 13 2.41 -1.92 -10.65
N THR A 14 3.24 -1.03 -11.20
CA THR A 14 3.05 -0.48 -12.55
C THR A 14 3.96 -1.25 -13.51
N PRO A 15 3.41 -2.10 -14.39
CA PRO A 15 4.21 -2.82 -15.38
C PRO A 15 4.71 -1.89 -16.48
N TYR A 16 5.90 -2.17 -17.00
CA TYR A 16 6.47 -1.43 -18.14
C TYR A 16 6.72 -2.36 -19.32
N ARG A 17 6.68 -1.81 -20.52
CA ARG A 17 7.11 -2.48 -21.75
C ARG A 17 8.63 -2.35 -21.92
N SER A 18 9.19 -3.06 -22.88
CA SER A 18 10.63 -3.01 -23.21
C SER A 18 11.10 -1.64 -23.72
N ASP A 19 10.18 -0.80 -24.22
CA ASP A 19 10.45 0.58 -24.61
C ASP A 19 10.43 1.57 -23.44
N GLY A 20 10.13 1.10 -22.21
CA GLY A 20 10.05 1.89 -21.00
C GLY A 20 8.67 2.53 -20.74
N GLU A 21 7.73 2.42 -21.66
CA GLU A 21 6.36 2.92 -21.48
C GLU A 21 5.55 2.02 -20.54
N VAL A 22 4.50 2.57 -19.93
CA VAL A 22 3.58 1.80 -19.09
C VAL A 22 2.84 0.76 -19.92
N ASP A 23 2.83 -0.49 -19.47
CA ASP A 23 2.01 -1.55 -20.03
C ASP A 23 0.61 -1.54 -19.40
N LEU A 24 -0.30 -0.75 -19.98
CA LEU A 24 -1.67 -0.61 -19.49
C LEU A 24 -2.47 -1.92 -19.61
N ALA A 25 -2.17 -2.76 -20.59
CA ALA A 25 -2.85 -4.04 -20.77
C ALA A 25 -2.48 -5.03 -19.65
N GLU A 26 -1.17 -5.14 -19.33
CA GLU A 26 -0.71 -5.96 -18.21
C GLU A 26 -1.14 -5.36 -16.87
N LEU A 27 -1.17 -4.04 -16.71
CA LEU A 27 -1.71 -3.39 -15.51
C LEU A 27 -3.18 -3.80 -15.29
N ALA A 28 -4.01 -3.71 -16.32
CA ALA A 28 -5.41 -4.12 -16.24
C ALA A 28 -5.57 -5.61 -15.87
N ALA A 29 -4.73 -6.48 -16.42
CA ALA A 29 -4.71 -7.88 -16.08
C ALA A 29 -4.25 -8.11 -14.62
N HIS A 30 -3.19 -7.40 -14.20
CA HIS A 30 -2.63 -7.51 -12.85
C HIS A 30 -3.64 -7.09 -11.77
N VAL A 31 -4.32 -5.95 -11.95
CA VAL A 31 -5.33 -5.50 -10.96
C VAL A 31 -6.55 -6.42 -10.93
N ARG A 32 -7.00 -6.93 -12.10
CA ARG A 32 -8.09 -7.93 -12.15
C ARG A 32 -7.72 -9.19 -11.37
N ARG A 33 -6.53 -9.76 -11.62
CA ARG A 33 -6.04 -10.94 -10.86
C ARG A 33 -6.06 -10.71 -9.35
N GLY A 34 -5.62 -9.52 -8.89
CA GLY A 34 -5.64 -9.17 -7.48
C GLY A 34 -7.05 -9.11 -6.90
N VAL A 35 -7.99 -8.50 -7.62
CA VAL A 35 -9.41 -8.44 -7.19
C VAL A 35 -10.07 -9.82 -7.25
N ASP A 36 -9.80 -10.61 -8.28
CA ASP A 36 -10.30 -11.99 -8.40
C ASP A 36 -9.74 -12.90 -7.29
N ALA A 37 -8.52 -12.64 -6.83
CA ALA A 37 -7.94 -13.32 -5.67
C ALA A 37 -8.54 -12.89 -4.32
N GLY A 38 -9.30 -11.80 -4.25
CA GLY A 38 -9.98 -11.37 -3.02
C GLY A 38 -9.41 -10.10 -2.36
N ALA A 39 -8.79 -9.21 -3.13
CA ALA A 39 -8.41 -7.89 -2.61
C ALA A 39 -9.63 -7.11 -2.15
N GLY A 40 -9.56 -6.49 -0.96
CA GLY A 40 -10.63 -5.67 -0.37
C GLY A 40 -10.56 -4.19 -0.72
N GLY A 41 -9.54 -3.76 -1.46
CA GLY A 41 -9.30 -2.42 -1.98
C GLY A 41 -7.99 -2.35 -2.75
N VAL A 42 -7.89 -1.46 -3.74
CA VAL A 42 -6.71 -1.33 -4.61
C VAL A 42 -6.12 0.07 -4.51
N PHE A 43 -4.80 0.13 -4.30
CA PHE A 43 -4.03 1.38 -4.17
C PHE A 43 -3.02 1.48 -5.31
N VAL A 44 -3.46 1.99 -6.46
CA VAL A 44 -2.68 2.07 -7.70
C VAL A 44 -1.78 3.31 -7.73
N ALA A 45 -0.69 3.24 -8.47
CA ALA A 45 0.28 4.34 -8.58
C ALA A 45 0.68 4.93 -7.21
N CYS A 46 0.83 4.08 -6.20
CA CYS A 46 1.39 4.41 -4.89
C CYS A 46 2.86 4.01 -4.82
N GLY A 47 3.41 3.77 -3.61
CA GLY A 47 4.83 3.41 -3.45
C GLY A 47 5.24 2.17 -4.25
N THR A 48 4.48 1.08 -4.16
CA THR A 48 4.74 -0.17 -4.92
C THR A 48 4.54 0.04 -6.43
N GLY A 49 3.61 0.92 -6.81
CA GLY A 49 3.34 1.30 -8.20
C GLY A 49 4.26 2.40 -8.74
N GLU A 50 5.40 2.66 -8.09
CA GLU A 50 6.44 3.60 -8.56
C GLU A 50 5.89 5.02 -8.83
N PHE A 51 5.03 5.54 -7.97
CA PHE A 51 4.44 6.89 -8.10
C PHE A 51 5.45 7.96 -8.52
N SER A 52 6.64 7.94 -7.91
CA SER A 52 7.69 8.95 -8.17
C SER A 52 8.35 8.84 -9.54
N ALA A 53 8.12 7.76 -10.26
CA ALA A 53 8.68 7.48 -11.59
C ALA A 53 7.64 7.69 -12.71
N LEU A 54 6.39 8.04 -12.36
CA LEU A 54 5.31 8.28 -13.32
C LEU A 54 5.21 9.75 -13.68
N GLU A 55 5.13 10.05 -14.96
CA GLU A 55 4.74 11.36 -15.42
C GLU A 55 3.23 11.61 -15.18
N PRO A 56 2.80 12.89 -15.08
CA PRO A 56 1.39 13.19 -14.82
C PRO A 56 0.41 12.62 -15.86
N GLY A 57 0.84 12.44 -17.12
CA GLY A 57 0.05 11.79 -18.17
C GLY A 57 -0.12 10.31 -17.91
N GLU A 58 1.00 9.59 -17.72
CA GLU A 58 1.02 8.16 -17.38
C GLU A 58 0.21 7.86 -16.12
N TYR A 59 0.34 8.69 -15.09
CA TYR A 59 -0.44 8.54 -13.85
C TYR A 59 -1.94 8.51 -14.10
N ALA A 60 -2.46 9.44 -14.91
CA ALA A 60 -3.89 9.51 -15.21
C ALA A 60 -4.38 8.25 -15.95
N GLU A 61 -3.57 7.74 -16.89
CA GLU A 61 -3.88 6.50 -17.62
C GLU A 61 -3.83 5.28 -16.72
N VAL A 62 -2.82 5.18 -15.83
CA VAL A 62 -2.67 4.10 -14.84
C VAL A 62 -3.89 4.05 -13.92
N VAL A 63 -4.31 5.19 -13.36
CA VAL A 63 -5.49 5.24 -12.48
C VAL A 63 -6.76 4.86 -13.24
N ARG A 64 -6.98 5.43 -14.42
CA ARG A 64 -8.17 5.14 -15.23
C ARG A 64 -8.24 3.67 -15.61
N THR A 65 -7.13 3.10 -16.09
CA THR A 65 -7.04 1.67 -16.43
C THR A 65 -7.39 0.77 -15.24
N ALA A 66 -6.92 1.11 -14.05
CA ALA A 66 -7.26 0.34 -12.84
C ALA A 66 -8.75 0.46 -12.50
N VAL A 67 -9.31 1.67 -12.52
CA VAL A 67 -10.76 1.91 -12.26
C VAL A 67 -11.62 1.12 -13.23
N GLU A 68 -11.33 1.20 -14.53
CA GLU A 68 -12.06 0.47 -15.57
C GLU A 68 -11.92 -1.06 -15.42
N ALA A 69 -10.72 -1.54 -15.12
CA ALA A 69 -10.45 -2.97 -14.97
C ALA A 69 -11.14 -3.57 -13.73
N ILE A 70 -11.30 -2.79 -12.66
CA ILE A 70 -11.94 -3.20 -11.40
C ILE A 70 -13.45 -3.08 -11.49
N ALA A 71 -13.96 -2.11 -12.27
CA ALA A 71 -15.38 -1.92 -12.55
C ALA A 71 -16.26 -1.85 -11.27
N GLY A 72 -15.82 -1.11 -10.25
CA GLY A 72 -16.57 -0.89 -9.02
C GLY A 72 -16.67 -2.06 -8.05
N ARG A 73 -15.96 -3.17 -8.29
CA ARG A 73 -15.97 -4.35 -7.41
C ARG A 73 -15.37 -4.09 -6.03
N VAL A 74 -14.33 -3.24 -5.97
CA VAL A 74 -13.68 -2.79 -4.75
C VAL A 74 -13.24 -1.33 -4.91
N PRO A 75 -13.02 -0.58 -3.81
CA PRO A 75 -12.54 0.80 -3.89
C PRO A 75 -11.15 0.92 -4.53
N VAL A 76 -10.96 1.97 -5.33
CA VAL A 76 -9.70 2.30 -6.00
C VAL A 76 -9.16 3.64 -5.49
N PHE A 77 -7.94 3.63 -4.98
CA PHE A 77 -7.22 4.81 -4.50
C PHE A 77 -5.96 5.03 -5.34
N GLY A 78 -5.74 6.28 -5.78
CA GLY A 78 -4.50 6.68 -6.45
C GLY A 78 -3.49 7.30 -5.48
N GLY A 79 -2.19 7.27 -5.82
CA GLY A 79 -1.19 8.05 -5.08
C GLY A 79 -1.29 9.54 -5.42
N ALA A 80 -1.10 10.44 -4.43
CA ALA A 80 -0.93 11.86 -4.66
C ALA A 80 0.19 12.40 -3.77
N GLY A 81 1.09 13.24 -4.29
CA GLY A 81 2.23 13.70 -3.47
C GLY A 81 3.15 14.68 -4.19
N GLY A 82 4.26 15.02 -3.54
CA GLY A 82 5.22 16.01 -4.03
C GLY A 82 4.92 17.43 -3.56
N PRO A 83 5.34 18.48 -4.30
CA PRO A 83 4.97 19.85 -3.98
C PRO A 83 3.45 20.01 -3.88
N VAL A 84 2.98 20.86 -2.95
CA VAL A 84 1.54 20.93 -2.61
C VAL A 84 0.61 21.10 -3.81
N ARG A 85 0.97 21.97 -4.76
CA ARG A 85 0.17 22.16 -5.99
C ARG A 85 0.24 20.96 -6.94
N THR A 86 1.35 20.23 -6.95
CA THR A 86 1.51 19.01 -7.72
C THR A 86 0.68 17.88 -7.09
N ALA A 87 0.74 17.74 -5.77
CA ALA A 87 -0.09 16.78 -5.04
C ALA A 87 -1.59 17.02 -5.31
N ARG A 88 -2.03 18.30 -5.30
CA ARG A 88 -3.40 18.67 -5.67
C ARG A 88 -3.76 18.25 -7.09
N ARG A 89 -2.88 18.50 -8.07
CA ARG A 89 -3.12 18.08 -9.47
C ARG A 89 -3.23 16.55 -9.62
N PHE A 90 -2.47 15.78 -8.84
CA PHE A 90 -2.61 14.32 -8.83
C PHE A 90 -3.96 13.91 -8.22
N ALA A 91 -4.41 14.57 -7.15
CA ALA A 91 -5.74 14.33 -6.59
C ALA A 91 -6.85 14.68 -7.60
N ASP A 92 -6.72 15.81 -8.32
CA ASP A 92 -7.64 16.19 -9.40
C ASP A 92 -7.69 15.10 -10.49
N ARG A 93 -6.52 14.62 -10.96
CA ARG A 93 -6.44 13.56 -11.99
C ARG A 93 -6.99 12.22 -11.51
N ALA A 94 -6.76 11.85 -10.25
CA ALA A 94 -7.34 10.65 -9.67
C ALA A 94 -8.87 10.70 -9.69
N LYS A 95 -9.45 11.83 -9.29
CA LYS A 95 -10.89 12.06 -9.35
C LYS A 95 -11.42 11.99 -10.77
N ASP A 96 -10.79 12.70 -11.72
CA ASP A 96 -11.20 12.71 -13.12
C ASP A 96 -11.08 11.32 -13.78
N ALA A 97 -10.20 10.48 -13.28
CA ALA A 97 -10.06 9.08 -13.68
C ALA A 97 -11.07 8.13 -13.00
N GLY A 98 -11.89 8.63 -12.07
CA GLY A 98 -12.94 7.87 -11.37
C GLY A 98 -12.47 7.13 -10.12
N ALA A 99 -11.33 7.49 -9.52
CA ALA A 99 -10.89 6.91 -8.27
C ALA A 99 -11.80 7.33 -7.11
N ASP A 100 -11.98 6.45 -6.11
CA ASP A 100 -12.75 6.71 -4.89
C ASP A 100 -12.00 7.60 -3.89
N GLY A 101 -10.67 7.68 -4.05
CA GLY A 101 -9.85 8.49 -3.16
C GLY A 101 -8.37 8.51 -3.54
N VAL A 102 -7.59 9.14 -2.67
CA VAL A 102 -6.14 9.21 -2.79
C VAL A 102 -5.42 8.81 -1.50
N LEU A 103 -4.26 8.17 -1.65
CA LEU A 103 -3.25 8.08 -0.61
C LEU A 103 -2.32 9.29 -0.75
N LEU A 104 -2.39 10.22 0.19
CA LEU A 104 -1.55 11.41 0.18
C LEU A 104 -0.16 11.07 0.71
N LEU A 105 0.80 11.01 -0.22
CA LEU A 105 2.22 10.75 0.04
C LEU A 105 2.89 12.01 0.64
N PRO A 106 4.00 11.84 1.39
CA PRO A 106 4.72 12.96 1.99
C PRO A 106 5.19 14.01 0.97
N PRO A 107 5.32 15.29 1.40
CA PRO A 107 6.04 16.28 0.61
C PRO A 107 7.51 15.88 0.45
N TYR A 108 8.12 16.29 -0.67
CA TYR A 108 9.50 15.93 -0.99
C TYR A 108 10.50 16.75 -0.19
N LEU A 109 11.41 16.10 0.53
CA LEU A 109 12.57 16.66 1.25
C LEU A 109 12.27 17.86 2.20
N THR A 110 11.01 18.14 2.52
CA THR A 110 10.65 19.29 3.36
C THR A 110 10.38 18.80 4.77
N GLU A 111 11.15 19.28 5.73
CA GLU A 111 10.80 19.19 7.14
C GLU A 111 9.75 20.24 7.45
N ALA A 112 8.66 19.83 8.09
CA ALA A 112 7.55 20.72 8.38
C ALA A 112 7.07 20.54 9.82
N SER A 113 6.60 21.65 10.40
CA SER A 113 5.88 21.63 11.68
C SER A 113 4.52 20.95 11.53
N GLY A 114 3.92 20.53 12.65
CA GLY A 114 2.56 19.97 12.65
C GLY A 114 1.53 20.85 11.92
N PRO A 115 1.41 22.16 12.23
CA PRO A 115 0.54 23.06 11.48
C PRO A 115 0.85 23.15 9.99
N GLY A 116 2.13 23.08 9.59
CA GLY A 116 2.55 23.06 8.19
C GLY A 116 2.08 21.79 7.47
N LEU A 117 2.18 20.63 8.11
CA LEU A 117 1.67 19.37 7.58
C LEU A 117 0.15 19.39 7.44
N VAL A 118 -0.58 19.94 8.41
CA VAL A 118 -2.04 20.14 8.32
C VAL A 118 -2.42 21.05 7.14
N GLY A 119 -1.68 22.14 6.95
CA GLY A 119 -1.83 23.03 5.79
C GLY A 119 -1.60 22.29 4.47
N TYR A 120 -0.53 21.48 4.39
CA TYR A 120 -0.25 20.66 3.22
C TYR A 120 -1.41 19.71 2.91
N VAL A 121 -1.92 18.97 3.90
CA VAL A 121 -3.05 18.04 3.71
C VAL A 121 -4.28 18.80 3.20
N ARG A 122 -4.62 19.94 3.81
CA ARG A 122 -5.79 20.75 3.42
C ARG A 122 -5.71 21.20 1.97
N GLU A 123 -4.54 21.68 1.53
CA GLU A 123 -4.37 22.21 0.17
C GLU A 123 -4.19 21.11 -0.88
N ALA A 124 -3.53 20.02 -0.53
CA ALA A 124 -3.26 18.91 -1.45
C ALA A 124 -4.48 18.02 -1.71
N THR A 125 -5.46 17.98 -0.79
CA THR A 125 -6.65 17.14 -0.91
C THR A 125 -7.89 17.94 -1.37
N ARG A 126 -8.95 17.22 -1.71
CA ARG A 126 -10.24 17.76 -2.18
C ARG A 126 -11.33 17.38 -1.20
N GLU A 127 -12.28 18.27 -0.95
CA GLU A 127 -13.45 17.98 -0.09
C GLU A 127 -14.38 16.92 -0.69
N ASP A 128 -14.36 16.77 -2.01
CA ASP A 128 -15.20 15.84 -2.77
C ASP A 128 -14.45 14.58 -3.23
N LEU A 129 -13.32 14.25 -2.60
CA LEU A 129 -12.53 13.05 -2.85
C LEU A 129 -11.91 12.54 -1.55
N SER A 130 -12.17 11.28 -1.20
CA SER A 130 -11.61 10.67 0.01
C SER A 130 -10.08 10.70 0.02
N ALA A 131 -9.48 11.00 1.18
CA ALA A 131 -8.04 11.04 1.34
C ALA A 131 -7.58 10.21 2.55
N ILE A 132 -6.48 9.46 2.38
CA ILE A 132 -5.75 8.81 3.47
C ILE A 132 -4.40 9.49 3.58
N VAL A 133 -4.09 10.02 4.77
CA VAL A 133 -2.82 10.72 5.03
C VAL A 133 -1.73 9.71 5.38
N TYR A 134 -0.53 9.84 4.77
CA TYR A 134 0.57 8.93 5.01
C TYR A 134 1.67 9.57 5.88
N ASN A 135 1.76 9.11 7.12
CA ASN A 135 2.82 9.44 8.08
C ASN A 135 4.09 8.66 7.73
N ARG A 136 5.03 9.30 7.02
CA ARG A 136 6.27 8.65 6.57
C ARG A 136 7.35 9.67 6.25
N ALA A 137 8.62 9.27 6.36
CA ALA A 137 9.79 10.09 6.04
C ALA A 137 9.74 11.44 6.77
N ASN A 138 9.66 12.56 6.05
CA ASN A 138 9.63 13.91 6.61
C ASN A 138 8.23 14.34 7.12
N ALA A 139 7.17 13.68 6.67
CA ALA A 139 5.81 13.96 7.16
C ALA A 139 5.58 13.21 8.48
N ARG A 140 6.09 13.79 9.57
CA ARG A 140 5.99 13.26 10.94
C ARG A 140 4.89 13.96 11.69
N PHE A 141 3.77 13.28 11.84
CA PHE A 141 2.63 13.77 12.61
C PHE A 141 2.79 13.36 14.09
N ASN A 142 2.29 14.23 14.97
CA ASN A 142 2.04 13.95 16.37
C ASN A 142 0.52 13.90 16.62
N GLU A 143 0.12 13.74 17.88
CA GLU A 143 -1.29 13.63 18.27
C GLU A 143 -2.11 14.83 17.79
N ASP A 144 -1.65 16.07 18.06
CA ASP A 144 -2.35 17.30 17.71
C ASP A 144 -2.55 17.45 16.20
N SER A 145 -1.48 17.20 15.43
CA SER A 145 -1.56 17.31 13.97
C SER A 145 -2.37 16.17 13.34
N ALA A 146 -2.36 14.98 13.93
CA ALA A 146 -3.18 13.85 13.48
C ALA A 146 -4.67 14.12 13.76
N VAL A 147 -5.02 14.65 14.94
CA VAL A 147 -6.38 15.11 15.26
C VAL A 147 -6.81 16.22 14.30
N ALA A 148 -5.95 17.21 14.04
CA ALA A 148 -6.26 18.30 13.15
C ALA A 148 -6.55 17.85 11.70
N VAL A 149 -5.83 16.84 11.17
CA VAL A 149 -6.15 16.29 9.85
C VAL A 149 -7.38 15.39 9.88
N ALA A 150 -7.65 14.68 10.97
CA ALA A 150 -8.85 13.86 11.11
C ALA A 150 -10.16 14.68 11.16
N ARG A 151 -10.08 15.97 11.50
CA ARG A 151 -11.19 16.92 11.43
C ARG A 151 -11.51 17.41 10.01
N LEU A 152 -10.62 17.17 9.03
CA LEU A 152 -10.89 17.53 7.64
C LEU A 152 -11.88 16.52 7.06
N PRO A 153 -13.04 16.94 6.53
CA PRO A 153 -14.13 16.01 6.16
C PRO A 153 -13.74 15.01 5.09
N GLN A 154 -12.83 15.39 4.20
CA GLN A 154 -12.32 14.50 3.15
C GLN A 154 -11.29 13.49 3.66
N VAL A 155 -10.68 13.69 4.83
CA VAL A 155 -9.68 12.77 5.37
C VAL A 155 -10.38 11.64 6.13
N ILE A 156 -10.33 10.46 5.54
CA ILE A 156 -11.02 9.27 6.06
C ILE A 156 -10.09 8.33 6.83
N GLY A 157 -8.77 8.57 6.79
CA GLY A 157 -7.84 7.67 7.46
C GLY A 157 -6.41 8.16 7.51
N PHE A 158 -5.62 7.45 8.32
CA PHE A 158 -4.23 7.73 8.60
C PHE A 158 -3.40 6.45 8.46
N LYS A 159 -2.39 6.49 7.60
CA LYS A 159 -1.48 5.38 7.35
C LYS A 159 -0.13 5.66 7.98
N ASP A 160 0.38 4.75 8.80
CA ASP A 160 1.69 4.87 9.42
C ASP A 160 2.75 4.04 8.69
N GLY A 161 3.82 4.68 8.29
CA GLY A 161 5.05 4.09 7.76
C GLY A 161 6.29 4.59 8.48
N ALA A 162 6.11 5.20 9.65
CA ALA A 162 7.18 5.64 10.53
C ALA A 162 7.73 4.50 11.40
N GLY A 163 6.85 3.58 11.82
CA GLY A 163 7.22 2.44 12.66
C GLY A 163 7.37 2.77 14.14
N ASP A 164 6.96 3.95 14.58
CA ASP A 164 6.96 4.34 15.99
C ASP A 164 5.62 3.93 16.61
N LEU A 165 5.58 2.75 17.23
CA LEU A 165 4.38 2.18 17.83
C LEU A 165 3.87 2.99 19.02
N ASP A 166 4.75 3.61 19.80
CA ASP A 166 4.34 4.47 20.92
C ASP A 166 3.60 5.70 20.41
N MET A 167 4.20 6.44 19.47
CA MET A 167 3.55 7.59 18.86
C MET A 167 2.26 7.19 18.14
N MET A 168 2.25 6.08 17.40
CA MET A 168 1.06 5.63 16.69
C MET A 168 -0.09 5.25 17.65
N SER A 169 0.22 4.63 18.78
CA SER A 169 -0.77 4.32 19.82
C SER A 169 -1.41 5.60 20.39
N ARG A 170 -0.60 6.63 20.66
CA ARG A 170 -1.09 7.94 21.13
C ARG A 170 -1.95 8.64 20.08
N ILE A 171 -1.54 8.61 18.80
CA ILE A 171 -2.32 9.15 17.69
C ILE A 171 -3.68 8.46 17.58
N VAL A 172 -3.71 7.12 17.60
CA VAL A 172 -4.98 6.36 17.54
C VAL A 172 -5.91 6.77 18.68
N ARG A 173 -5.35 6.88 19.89
CA ARG A 173 -6.13 7.28 21.07
C ARG A 173 -6.66 8.71 20.95
N ALA A 174 -5.81 9.66 20.61
CA ALA A 174 -6.18 11.08 20.49
C ALA A 174 -7.28 11.31 19.44
N VAL A 175 -7.15 10.65 18.26
CA VAL A 175 -8.16 10.77 17.19
C VAL A 175 -9.49 10.13 17.59
N ARG A 176 -9.47 9.01 18.32
CA ARG A 176 -10.71 8.37 18.81
C ARG A 176 -11.39 9.18 19.91
N ASP A 177 -10.61 9.73 20.84
CA ASP A 177 -11.15 10.55 21.95
C ASP A 177 -11.73 11.87 21.44
N GLU A 178 -11.22 12.41 20.32
CA GLU A 178 -11.80 13.56 19.64
C GLU A 178 -13.23 13.29 19.12
N GLY A 179 -13.52 12.07 18.67
CA GLY A 179 -14.85 11.59 18.32
C GLY A 179 -15.50 12.22 17.09
N THR A 180 -14.81 13.10 16.35
CA THR A 180 -15.37 13.79 15.15
C THR A 180 -15.65 12.85 13.99
N ASN A 181 -14.87 11.76 13.86
CA ASN A 181 -15.06 10.76 12.82
C ASN A 181 -14.95 9.34 13.40
N PRO A 182 -16.06 8.75 13.88
CA PRO A 182 -16.05 7.38 14.43
C PRO A 182 -15.62 6.30 13.43
N SER A 183 -15.72 6.59 12.13
CA SER A 183 -15.34 5.68 11.04
C SER A 183 -13.91 5.93 10.54
N PHE A 184 -13.09 6.72 11.25
CA PHE A 184 -11.74 7.03 10.84
C PHE A 184 -10.85 5.78 10.83
N LEU A 185 -10.14 5.58 9.73
CA LEU A 185 -9.41 4.36 9.45
C LEU A 185 -7.92 4.52 9.79
N PHE A 186 -7.33 3.47 10.37
CA PHE A 186 -5.90 3.42 10.65
C PHE A 186 -5.26 2.26 9.92
N PHE A 187 -4.08 2.52 9.30
CA PHE A 187 -3.40 1.58 8.43
C PHE A 187 -1.93 1.43 8.84
N ASN A 188 -1.45 0.21 8.89
CA ASN A 188 -0.03 -0.08 8.92
C ASN A 188 0.53 0.01 7.49
N GLY A 189 1.42 0.97 7.26
CA GLY A 189 2.09 1.25 6.00
C GLY A 189 3.56 0.89 5.98
N MET A 190 4.02 0.07 6.91
CA MET A 190 5.40 -0.40 6.93
C MET A 190 5.72 -1.28 5.73
N PRO A 191 6.94 -1.23 5.20
CA PRO A 191 7.37 -2.18 4.19
C PRO A 191 7.31 -3.61 4.75
N THR A 192 6.66 -4.55 4.06
CA THR A 192 6.30 -5.88 4.59
C THR A 192 5.54 -5.72 5.91
N ALA A 193 4.38 -5.08 5.83
CA ALA A 193 3.57 -4.69 6.99
C ALA A 193 3.20 -5.88 7.88
N GLU A 194 3.12 -7.06 7.31
CA GLU A 194 2.81 -8.33 8.00
C GLU A 194 3.75 -8.59 9.18
N VAL A 195 5.04 -8.25 9.06
CA VAL A 195 6.03 -8.43 10.14
C VAL A 195 5.67 -7.68 11.42
N THR A 196 4.92 -6.58 11.31
CA THR A 196 4.55 -5.72 12.44
C THR A 196 3.04 -5.69 12.70
N GLN A 197 2.22 -6.32 11.85
CA GLN A 197 0.76 -6.14 11.88
C GLN A 197 0.11 -6.58 13.19
N ARG A 198 0.61 -7.63 13.81
CA ARG A 198 0.10 -8.06 15.13
C ARG A 198 0.24 -6.97 16.19
N ALA A 199 1.40 -6.29 16.23
CA ALA A 199 1.62 -5.18 17.14
C ALA A 199 0.74 -3.96 16.80
N TYR A 200 0.61 -3.63 15.52
CA TYR A 200 -0.28 -2.56 15.06
C TYR A 200 -1.74 -2.84 15.39
N ARG A 201 -2.21 -4.08 15.19
CA ARG A 201 -3.58 -4.49 15.55
C ARG A 201 -3.83 -4.31 17.06
N ALA A 202 -2.88 -4.66 17.90
CA ALA A 202 -3.00 -4.52 19.36
C ALA A 202 -3.17 -3.05 19.83
N ILE A 203 -2.62 -2.08 19.10
CA ILE A 203 -2.81 -0.64 19.38
C ILE A 203 -3.99 -0.03 18.61
N GLY A 204 -4.82 -0.84 17.93
CA GLY A 204 -6.04 -0.39 17.27
C GLY A 204 -5.88 0.04 15.82
N VAL A 205 -4.88 -0.48 15.12
CA VAL A 205 -4.63 -0.28 13.67
C VAL A 205 -4.94 -1.60 12.93
N PRO A 206 -6.18 -1.83 12.49
CA PRO A 206 -6.59 -3.12 11.94
C PRO A 206 -6.18 -3.33 10.50
N LEU A 207 -6.05 -2.26 9.71
CA LEU A 207 -5.79 -2.34 8.28
C LEU A 207 -4.29 -2.29 7.97
N TYR A 208 -3.88 -2.94 6.90
CA TYR A 208 -2.50 -2.88 6.42
C TYR A 208 -2.40 -3.06 4.91
N SER A 209 -1.29 -2.60 4.35
CA SER A 209 -0.96 -2.76 2.94
C SER A 209 -0.07 -3.98 2.73
N SER A 210 -0.47 -4.91 1.87
CA SER A 210 0.37 -6.04 1.46
C SER A 210 0.96 -5.81 0.08
N ALA A 211 2.27 -5.60 0.01
CA ALA A 211 2.98 -5.61 -1.26
C ALA A 211 3.19 -7.04 -1.78
N ALA A 212 3.37 -8.01 -0.89
CA ALA A 212 3.52 -9.42 -1.23
C ALA A 212 2.29 -10.00 -1.94
N PHE A 213 1.11 -9.42 -1.71
CA PHE A 213 -0.12 -9.81 -2.40
C PHE A 213 0.01 -9.75 -3.94
N ALA A 214 0.85 -8.87 -4.47
CA ALA A 214 1.06 -8.72 -5.90
C ALA A 214 1.58 -9.99 -6.60
N PHE A 215 2.33 -10.86 -5.89
CA PHE A 215 2.91 -12.08 -6.46
C PHE A 215 2.63 -13.34 -5.64
N ALA A 216 2.18 -13.21 -4.40
CA ALA A 216 1.89 -14.32 -3.50
C ALA A 216 0.50 -14.16 -2.84
N PRO A 217 -0.60 -13.99 -3.61
CA PRO A 217 -1.91 -13.68 -3.05
C PRO A 217 -2.40 -14.75 -2.09
N ARG A 218 -2.14 -16.05 -2.36
CA ARG A 218 -2.53 -17.15 -1.47
C ARG A 218 -1.86 -17.05 -0.10
N VAL A 219 -0.56 -16.74 -0.06
CA VAL A 219 0.19 -16.55 1.20
C VAL A 219 -0.34 -15.34 1.95
N ALA A 220 -0.57 -14.23 1.23
CA ALA A 220 -1.05 -12.99 1.83
C ALA A 220 -2.47 -13.13 2.41
N LEU A 221 -3.38 -13.81 1.71
CA LEU A 221 -4.73 -14.07 2.20
C LEU A 221 -4.73 -15.07 3.35
N ALA A 222 -3.90 -16.11 3.31
CA ALA A 222 -3.80 -17.06 4.43
C ALA A 222 -3.32 -16.36 5.71
N TYR A 223 -2.36 -15.40 5.58
CA TYR A 223 -1.92 -14.59 6.69
C TYR A 223 -3.04 -13.66 7.21
N TYR A 224 -3.74 -12.99 6.28
CA TYR A 224 -4.87 -12.12 6.62
C TYR A 224 -5.98 -12.89 7.35
N ASP A 225 -6.39 -14.03 6.83
CA ASP A 225 -7.41 -14.89 7.43
C ASP A 225 -6.98 -15.44 8.80
N ALA A 226 -5.72 -15.80 8.95
CA ALA A 226 -5.16 -16.25 10.23
C ALA A 226 -5.14 -15.08 11.25
N LEU A 227 -4.83 -13.86 10.80
CA LEU A 227 -4.87 -12.67 11.65
C LEU A 227 -6.29 -12.36 12.13
N GLU A 228 -7.30 -12.49 11.24
CA GLU A 228 -8.71 -12.26 11.60
C GLU A 228 -9.26 -13.31 12.57
N ARG A 229 -8.73 -14.54 12.55
CA ARG A 229 -9.14 -15.64 13.44
C ARG A 229 -8.24 -15.82 14.66
N ASP A 230 -7.22 -14.97 14.85
CA ASP A 230 -6.18 -15.12 15.87
C ASP A 230 -5.48 -16.50 15.84
N ASP A 231 -5.31 -17.08 14.63
CA ASP A 231 -4.59 -18.35 14.40
C ASP A 231 -3.08 -18.14 14.47
N LEU A 232 -2.56 -18.16 15.69
CA LEU A 232 -1.14 -17.91 15.96
C LEU A 232 -0.22 -18.93 15.29
N ALA A 233 -0.64 -20.19 15.16
CA ALA A 233 0.18 -21.23 14.55
C ALA A 233 0.43 -20.94 13.06
N THR A 234 -0.62 -20.60 12.32
CA THR A 234 -0.51 -20.21 10.91
C THR A 234 0.28 -18.90 10.75
N LEU A 235 0.02 -17.90 11.59
CA LEU A 235 0.77 -16.62 11.57
C LEU A 235 2.28 -16.87 11.73
N GLU A 236 2.68 -17.60 12.77
CA GLU A 236 4.10 -17.90 13.04
C GLU A 236 4.75 -18.74 11.95
N ALA A 237 4.02 -19.70 11.36
CA ALA A 237 4.52 -20.49 10.25
C ALA A 237 4.82 -19.61 9.01
N LEU A 238 3.91 -18.71 8.63
CA LEU A 238 4.06 -17.82 7.49
C LEU A 238 5.09 -16.69 7.76
N GLU A 239 5.14 -16.16 8.99
CA GLU A 239 6.17 -15.20 9.40
C GLU A 239 7.57 -15.83 9.26
N ARG A 240 7.76 -17.05 9.73
CA ARG A 240 9.05 -17.77 9.71
C ARG A 240 9.49 -18.16 8.30
N SER A 241 8.58 -18.70 7.50
CA SER A 241 8.90 -19.27 6.19
C SER A 241 8.88 -18.25 5.05
N PHE A 242 8.12 -17.16 5.16
CA PHE A 242 7.93 -16.20 4.09
C PHE A 242 8.27 -14.75 4.49
N TYR A 243 7.57 -14.15 5.46
CA TYR A 243 7.64 -12.70 5.69
C TYR A 243 8.96 -12.23 6.29
N HIS A 244 9.52 -12.90 7.30
CA HIS A 244 10.83 -12.57 7.84
C HIS A 244 11.98 -12.80 6.85
N PRO A 245 12.04 -13.91 6.09
CA PRO A 245 12.98 -14.07 4.99
C PRO A 245 12.84 -12.97 3.92
N LEU A 246 11.63 -12.64 3.50
CA LEU A 246 11.38 -11.57 2.53
C LEU A 246 11.85 -10.21 3.04
N ALA A 247 11.58 -9.89 4.30
CA ALA A 247 12.04 -8.64 4.92
C ALA A 247 13.58 -8.57 5.00
N ARG A 248 14.24 -9.68 5.32
CA ARG A 248 15.71 -9.76 5.30
C ARG A 248 16.28 -9.60 3.89
N LEU A 249 15.67 -10.24 2.89
CA LEU A 249 16.09 -10.09 1.49
C LEU A 249 15.91 -8.65 1.01
N ARG A 250 14.80 -8.01 1.34
CA ARG A 250 14.55 -6.59 1.03
C ARG A 250 15.62 -5.67 1.63
N ALA A 251 16.11 -5.96 2.82
CA ALA A 251 17.14 -5.15 3.48
C ALA A 251 18.54 -5.24 2.82
N LYS A 252 18.75 -6.19 1.92
CA LYS A 252 20.05 -6.38 1.22
C LYS A 252 20.32 -5.34 0.13
N GLY A 253 19.29 -4.64 -0.37
CA GLY A 253 19.46 -3.66 -1.45
C GLY A 253 18.60 -2.42 -1.28
N ALA A 254 19.18 -1.27 -1.60
CA ALA A 254 18.41 -0.02 -1.67
C ALA A 254 17.36 -0.14 -2.80
N GLY A 255 16.13 0.33 -2.55
CA GLY A 255 15.05 0.25 -3.55
C GLY A 255 14.38 -1.12 -3.71
N TYR A 256 14.88 -2.16 -3.04
CA TYR A 256 14.36 -3.54 -3.15
C TYR A 256 12.90 -3.70 -2.72
N ALA A 257 12.32 -2.72 -2.03
CA ALA A 257 10.89 -2.75 -1.70
C ALA A 257 9.96 -2.83 -2.93
N VAL A 258 10.39 -2.31 -4.08
CA VAL A 258 9.66 -2.39 -5.35
C VAL A 258 10.23 -3.50 -6.25
N ALA A 259 11.56 -3.50 -6.45
CA ALA A 259 12.22 -4.43 -7.37
C ALA A 259 11.94 -5.90 -7.01
N LEU A 260 11.89 -6.26 -5.72
CA LEU A 260 11.55 -7.63 -5.30
C LEU A 260 10.09 -8.00 -5.62
N ILE A 261 9.16 -7.06 -5.50
CA ILE A 261 7.76 -7.33 -5.84
C ILE A 261 7.62 -7.58 -7.33
N LYS A 262 8.27 -6.77 -8.17
CA LYS A 262 8.30 -6.96 -9.61
C LYS A 262 8.96 -8.28 -10.01
N ALA A 263 10.12 -8.60 -9.44
CA ALA A 263 10.76 -9.90 -9.62
C ALA A 263 9.85 -11.07 -9.17
N GLY A 264 9.09 -10.90 -8.10
CA GLY A 264 8.09 -11.88 -7.65
C GLY A 264 6.96 -12.08 -8.65
N VAL A 265 6.45 -11.01 -9.24
CA VAL A 265 5.43 -11.07 -10.30
C VAL A 265 5.95 -11.85 -11.52
N GLU A 266 7.21 -11.64 -11.90
CA GLU A 266 7.84 -12.41 -12.98
C GLU A 266 8.07 -13.89 -12.62
N LEU A 267 8.44 -14.20 -11.38
CA LEU A 267 8.59 -15.58 -10.91
C LEU A 267 7.30 -16.39 -10.99
N VAL A 268 6.14 -15.73 -10.89
CA VAL A 268 4.84 -16.37 -11.04
C VAL A 268 4.27 -16.29 -12.47
N GLY A 269 5.11 -15.92 -13.45
CA GLY A 269 4.80 -16.01 -14.88
C GLY A 269 4.09 -14.79 -15.47
N HIS A 270 4.15 -13.63 -14.81
CA HIS A 270 3.57 -12.39 -15.34
C HIS A 270 4.65 -11.35 -15.64
N SER A 271 4.39 -10.45 -16.59
CA SER A 271 5.33 -9.39 -16.93
C SER A 271 5.32 -8.26 -15.90
N SER A 272 6.51 -7.76 -15.55
CA SER A 272 6.65 -6.54 -14.75
C SER A 272 7.38 -5.42 -15.51
N GLY A 273 8.20 -5.79 -16.50
CA GLY A 273 9.04 -4.88 -17.30
C GLY A 273 10.12 -4.16 -16.51
N GLY A 274 10.50 -4.71 -15.35
CA GLY A 274 11.54 -4.13 -14.50
C GLY A 274 11.13 -2.86 -13.74
N VAL A 275 12.12 -2.13 -13.23
CA VAL A 275 11.93 -0.88 -12.48
C VAL A 275 12.54 0.30 -13.23
N ARG A 276 11.98 1.51 -13.04
CA ARG A 276 12.57 2.74 -13.57
C ARG A 276 13.66 3.29 -12.63
N PRO A 277 14.71 3.92 -13.17
CA PRO A 277 15.67 4.67 -12.34
C PRO A 277 14.98 5.70 -11.42
N PRO A 278 15.48 5.95 -10.22
CA PRO A 278 16.78 5.47 -9.66
C PRO A 278 16.75 4.07 -9.04
N LEU A 279 15.65 3.33 -9.14
CA LEU A 279 15.58 1.95 -8.69
C LEU A 279 16.46 1.05 -9.59
N THR A 280 16.91 -0.07 -9.05
CA THR A 280 17.70 -1.06 -9.75
C THR A 280 17.08 -2.44 -9.60
N GLU A 281 17.27 -3.28 -10.63
CA GLU A 281 16.83 -4.66 -10.60
C GLU A 281 17.50 -5.46 -9.47
N VAL A 282 16.81 -6.51 -9.04
CA VAL A 282 17.40 -7.48 -8.13
C VAL A 282 18.46 -8.32 -8.86
N THR A 283 19.53 -8.71 -8.15
CA THR A 283 20.54 -9.62 -8.70
C THR A 283 19.95 -11.01 -8.94
N SER A 284 20.56 -11.80 -9.85
CA SER A 284 20.15 -13.19 -10.08
C SER A 284 20.14 -14.02 -8.79
N ALA A 285 21.18 -13.88 -7.95
CA ALA A 285 21.27 -14.56 -6.66
C ALA A 285 20.10 -14.19 -5.71
N HIS A 286 19.69 -12.92 -5.69
CA HIS A 286 18.55 -12.47 -4.88
C HIS A 286 17.21 -12.89 -5.48
N ARG A 287 17.11 -13.01 -6.81
CA ARG A 287 15.95 -13.58 -7.49
C ARG A 287 15.77 -15.06 -7.14
N ASP A 288 16.86 -15.82 -7.12
CA ASP A 288 16.85 -17.24 -6.71
C ASP A 288 16.48 -17.39 -5.22
N GLU A 289 16.96 -16.48 -4.38
CA GLU A 289 16.56 -16.44 -2.96
C GLU A 289 15.07 -16.14 -2.81
N LEU A 290 14.53 -15.17 -3.56
CA LEU A 290 13.10 -14.86 -3.59
C LEU A 290 12.26 -16.07 -4.04
N ALA A 291 12.72 -16.82 -5.05
CA ALA A 291 12.04 -18.03 -5.50
C ALA A 291 11.96 -19.10 -4.40
N ARG A 292 13.06 -19.29 -3.64
CA ARG A 292 13.06 -20.21 -2.48
C ARG A 292 12.13 -19.73 -1.36
N ILE A 293 12.09 -18.43 -1.08
CA ILE A 293 11.18 -17.83 -0.09
C ILE A 293 9.72 -18.05 -0.50
N LEU A 294 9.41 -17.82 -1.77
CA LEU A 294 8.05 -18.04 -2.30
C LEU A 294 7.63 -19.51 -2.16
N ALA A 295 8.52 -20.44 -2.56
CA ALA A 295 8.26 -21.88 -2.43
C ALA A 295 8.04 -22.30 -0.97
N ALA A 296 8.86 -21.78 -0.04
CA ALA A 296 8.71 -22.04 1.39
C ALA A 296 7.41 -21.49 1.96
N GLY A 297 7.01 -20.28 1.54
CA GLY A 297 5.73 -19.69 1.93
C GLY A 297 4.52 -20.49 1.43
N LEU A 298 4.56 -20.95 0.18
CA LEU A 298 3.51 -21.79 -0.39
C LEU A 298 3.41 -23.16 0.31
N ALA A 299 4.56 -23.75 0.67
CA ALA A 299 4.60 -25.01 1.40
C ALA A 299 4.12 -24.91 2.86
N ALA A 300 4.13 -23.71 3.43
CA ALA A 300 3.64 -23.43 4.79
C ALA A 300 2.14 -23.13 4.86
N LEU A 301 1.44 -23.13 3.72
CA LEU A 301 0.00 -22.89 3.69
C LEU A 301 -0.75 -24.05 4.38
N PRO A 302 -1.82 -23.76 5.16
CA PRO A 302 -2.70 -24.79 5.69
C PRO A 302 -3.29 -25.66 4.55
N GLU A 303 -3.45 -26.96 4.79
CA GLU A 303 -3.97 -27.90 3.77
C GLU A 303 -5.29 -27.46 3.13
N GLN A 304 -6.17 -26.84 3.90
CA GLN A 304 -7.46 -26.31 3.43
C GLN A 304 -7.33 -25.13 2.45
N VAL A 305 -6.21 -24.41 2.49
CA VAL A 305 -5.88 -23.29 1.57
C VAL A 305 -5.02 -23.79 0.41
N ALA A 306 -4.26 -24.84 0.61
CA ALA A 306 -3.41 -25.45 -0.43
C ALA A 306 -4.23 -26.06 -1.58
N ALA A 307 -5.47 -26.48 -1.31
CA ALA A 307 -6.36 -27.15 -2.26
C ALA A 307 -7.23 -26.21 -3.12
N ARG A 308 -7.17 -24.90 -2.88
CA ARG A 308 -7.83 -23.85 -3.67
C ARG A 308 -6.81 -23.12 -4.55
#